data_49ab76fb4b3b84f6535d1d13aaa930a3
#
_entry.id   49ab76fb4b3b84f6535d1d13aaa930a3
#
_cell.length_a   1.000
_cell.length_b   1.000
_cell.length_c   1.000
_cell.angle_alpha   90.00
_cell.angle_beta   90.00
_cell.angle_gamma   90.00
#
_symmetry.space_group_name_H-M   'P 1'
#
loop_
_entity.id
_entity.type
_entity.pdbx_description
1 polymer ?
#
loop_
_entity_poly.entity_id
_entity_poly.type
_entity_poly.pdbx_seq_one_letter_code
_entity_poly.pdbx_strand_id
1 'polypeptide(L)'
;VELAVREIREATGAELRAGDPERVCTRCVIDSREAGEGALFVAFPGERVDGNDFAAQAIEAGAAAVALTREPTARELELAVERGCAVFTVDDAEGFLLALAHRWRRILGCTVVGITGSIGKTTTKDILAGVLARRFRVHVTGGNFNNLIGMPLTILAAPRGTEVLVLEMGMNSRGEIERLTRCAEPSLAVITKVGTSHIGMLGSRENIARAKAEIVDGMVPVPQGATAGEPGAAPLLVLTGEDAFTPFIADTFARPAGVEVLLAGFEELDAVRASAVELDDEGRPHFALKLEDGTSIDTMLSITGRQSVANAVLAAAVAARLGASAEDIDQAFRALAITGRRQEIRRARCGARIIDDSYNASPESTAAALDLMCMLPARGRRIAVLGEIGELGGESARLHGLVGAYAAAKKPDLLVCVGGPGAEEMLAAARLMGLDEDVTLLASSAEEVARLIAGDLTADDTVLVKGSRFVGLDRFVEEVC
;
A
#
# COMPACT_ATOMS: atom_id res chain seq x y z
N VAL A 1 -5.46 15.58 -13.87
CA VAL A 1 -4.67 16.80 -14.12
C VAL A 1 -5.33 17.65 -15.21
N GLU A 2 -5.24 18.96 -15.10
CA GLU A 2 -5.63 19.94 -16.12
C GLU A 2 -4.60 21.07 -16.11
N LEU A 3 -3.58 20.96 -16.98
CA LEU A 3 -2.47 21.90 -17.05
C LEU A 3 -2.19 22.28 -18.52
N ALA A 4 -1.99 23.57 -18.78
CA ALA A 4 -1.49 24.03 -20.05
C ALA A 4 0.00 23.64 -20.22
N VAL A 5 0.45 23.48 -21.46
CA VAL A 5 1.84 23.15 -21.81
C VAL A 5 2.83 24.14 -21.17
N ARG A 6 2.51 25.46 -21.14
CA ARG A 6 3.34 26.45 -20.43
C ARG A 6 3.45 26.19 -18.93
N GLU A 7 2.35 25.74 -18.27
CA GLU A 7 2.36 25.44 -16.84
C GLU A 7 3.18 24.19 -16.53
N ILE A 8 3.12 23.19 -17.42
CA ILE A 8 3.97 22.00 -17.36
C ILE A 8 5.44 22.39 -17.44
N ARG A 9 5.80 23.22 -18.43
CA ARG A 9 7.16 23.73 -18.59
C ARG A 9 7.65 24.49 -17.34
N GLU A 10 6.84 25.40 -16.83
CA GLU A 10 7.16 26.21 -15.64
C GLU A 10 7.37 25.32 -14.40
N ALA A 11 6.55 24.28 -14.24
CA ALA A 11 6.60 23.39 -13.09
C ALA A 11 7.80 22.45 -13.10
N THR A 12 8.20 22.01 -14.30
CA THR A 12 9.19 20.93 -14.47
C THR A 12 10.55 21.40 -14.97
N GLY A 13 10.62 22.60 -15.52
CA GLY A 13 11.82 23.11 -16.21
C GLY A 13 12.11 22.44 -17.56
N ALA A 14 11.21 21.57 -18.04
CA ALA A 14 11.39 20.85 -19.29
C ALA A 14 11.51 21.77 -20.49
N GLU A 15 12.33 21.39 -21.46
CA GLU A 15 12.49 22.15 -22.70
C GLU A 15 11.38 21.81 -23.70
N LEU A 16 10.62 22.84 -24.10
CA LEU A 16 9.59 22.70 -25.12
C LEU A 16 10.23 22.78 -26.51
N ARG A 17 10.20 21.69 -27.29
CA ARG A 17 10.76 21.57 -28.65
C ARG A 17 9.75 21.92 -29.72
N ALA A 18 8.47 21.65 -29.51
CA ALA A 18 7.38 21.94 -30.44
C ALA A 18 6.05 22.03 -29.67
N GLY A 19 5.06 22.65 -30.28
CA GLY A 19 3.67 22.68 -29.83
C GLY A 19 3.21 24.02 -29.30
N ASP A 20 1.87 24.13 -29.08
CA ASP A 20 1.22 25.32 -28.56
C ASP A 20 1.33 25.36 -27.02
N PRO A 21 1.91 26.44 -26.43
CA PRO A 21 1.99 26.61 -24.98
C PRO A 21 0.62 26.63 -24.26
N GLU A 22 -0.45 27.00 -24.97
CA GLU A 22 -1.80 27.07 -24.40
C GLU A 22 -2.57 25.73 -24.49
N ARG A 23 -2.04 24.73 -25.17
CA ARG A 23 -2.69 23.42 -25.24
C ARG A 23 -2.76 22.79 -23.87
N VAL A 24 -3.95 22.26 -23.52
CA VAL A 24 -4.21 21.68 -22.18
C VAL A 24 -4.06 20.17 -22.22
N CYS A 25 -3.30 19.64 -21.27
CA CYS A 25 -3.24 18.22 -20.95
C CYS A 25 -4.24 17.91 -19.82
N THR A 26 -5.10 16.91 -20.02
CA THR A 26 -6.16 16.54 -19.08
C THR A 26 -5.93 15.23 -18.36
N ARG A 27 -4.90 14.47 -18.76
CA ARG A 27 -4.46 13.24 -18.11
C ARG A 27 -2.98 13.00 -18.37
N CYS A 28 -2.33 12.24 -17.49
CA CYS A 28 -0.94 11.84 -17.64
C CYS A 28 -0.87 10.30 -17.72
N VAL A 29 -0.13 9.78 -18.68
CA VAL A 29 0.02 8.34 -18.93
C VAL A 29 1.48 8.00 -19.19
N ILE A 30 1.88 6.78 -18.83
CA ILE A 30 3.23 6.23 -19.08
C ILE A 30 3.19 5.02 -20.04
N ASP A 31 2.01 4.54 -20.39
CA ASP A 31 1.78 3.48 -21.36
C ASP A 31 1.29 4.13 -22.67
N SER A 32 2.02 3.95 -23.76
CA SER A 32 1.66 4.51 -25.07
C SER A 32 0.32 4.00 -25.60
N ARG A 33 -0.13 2.82 -25.16
CA ARG A 33 -1.44 2.26 -25.51
C ARG A 33 -2.62 3.03 -24.91
N GLU A 34 -2.35 3.78 -23.83
CA GLU A 34 -3.32 4.67 -23.18
C GLU A 34 -3.22 6.11 -23.70
N ALA A 35 -2.24 6.41 -24.56
CA ALA A 35 -2.12 7.72 -25.18
C ALA A 35 -3.33 8.01 -26.08
N GLY A 36 -3.77 9.27 -26.11
CA GLY A 36 -4.92 9.73 -26.89
C GLY A 36 -5.25 11.17 -26.57
N GLU A 37 -6.43 11.64 -26.95
CA GLU A 37 -6.84 13.03 -26.75
C GLU A 37 -6.67 13.51 -25.31
N GLY A 38 -6.03 14.66 -25.13
CA GLY A 38 -5.73 15.26 -23.83
C GLY A 38 -4.62 14.59 -23.04
N ALA A 39 -4.01 13.49 -23.50
CA ALA A 39 -2.96 12.82 -22.76
C ALA A 39 -1.62 13.55 -22.85
N LEU A 40 -0.92 13.65 -21.72
CA LEU A 40 0.52 13.83 -21.63
C LEU A 40 1.14 12.44 -21.49
N PHE A 41 1.84 11.97 -22.51
CA PHE A 41 2.60 10.72 -22.46
C PHE A 41 4.02 11.00 -21.95
N VAL A 42 4.40 10.37 -20.84
CA VAL A 42 5.77 10.46 -20.29
C VAL A 42 6.52 9.17 -20.61
N ALA A 43 7.55 9.28 -21.42
CA ALA A 43 8.34 8.16 -21.88
C ALA A 43 9.41 7.78 -20.83
N PHE A 44 9.26 6.61 -20.23
CA PHE A 44 10.25 6.04 -19.31
C PHE A 44 11.21 5.12 -20.06
N PRO A 45 12.54 5.32 -19.96
CA PRO A 45 13.50 4.34 -20.44
C PRO A 45 13.43 3.07 -19.56
N GLY A 46 13.30 1.91 -20.16
CA GLY A 46 13.22 0.63 -19.47
C GLY A 46 14.28 -0.35 -19.97
N GLU A 47 14.60 -1.36 -19.15
CA GLU A 47 15.62 -2.37 -19.48
C GLU A 47 15.27 -3.24 -20.69
N ARG A 48 14.00 -3.51 -20.93
CA ARG A 48 13.52 -4.38 -22.03
C ARG A 48 12.88 -3.60 -23.16
N VAL A 49 12.26 -2.48 -22.84
CA VAL A 49 11.49 -1.66 -23.76
C VAL A 49 11.72 -0.21 -23.38
N ASP A 50 12.18 0.62 -24.32
CA ASP A 50 12.33 2.06 -24.10
C ASP A 50 11.02 2.77 -24.49
N GLY A 51 10.42 3.48 -23.52
CA GLY A 51 9.21 4.28 -23.74
C GLY A 51 9.38 5.34 -24.82
N ASN A 52 10.59 5.85 -25.02
CA ASN A 52 10.90 6.83 -26.06
C ASN A 52 10.62 6.32 -27.49
N ASP A 53 10.71 5.01 -27.72
CA ASP A 53 10.45 4.40 -29.04
C ASP A 53 8.97 4.48 -29.45
N PHE A 54 8.08 4.74 -28.49
CA PHE A 54 6.64 4.87 -28.73
C PHE A 54 6.16 6.32 -28.85
N ALA A 55 7.07 7.29 -28.91
CA ALA A 55 6.72 8.71 -29.04
C ALA A 55 5.83 8.98 -30.28
N ALA A 56 6.24 8.49 -31.45
CA ALA A 56 5.46 8.65 -32.66
C ALA A 56 4.07 8.01 -32.56
N GLN A 57 3.96 6.80 -31.98
CA GLN A 57 2.69 6.13 -31.74
C GLN A 57 1.76 6.96 -30.82
N ALA A 58 2.30 7.52 -29.72
CA ALA A 58 1.53 8.36 -28.82
C ALA A 58 1.02 9.64 -29.51
N ILE A 59 1.85 10.28 -30.35
CA ILE A 59 1.48 11.46 -31.15
C ILE A 59 0.37 11.09 -32.16
N GLU A 60 0.52 9.97 -32.87
CA GLU A 60 -0.47 9.47 -33.84
C GLU A 60 -1.80 9.14 -33.15
N ALA A 61 -1.77 8.62 -31.95
CA ALA A 61 -2.95 8.35 -31.13
C ALA A 61 -3.66 9.62 -30.63
N GLY A 62 -3.08 10.82 -30.84
CA GLY A 62 -3.69 12.09 -30.50
C GLY A 62 -3.28 12.67 -29.15
N ALA A 63 -2.14 12.27 -28.59
CA ALA A 63 -1.62 12.85 -27.37
C ALA A 63 -1.54 14.39 -27.48
N ALA A 64 -1.90 15.07 -26.38
CA ALA A 64 -1.77 16.52 -26.30
C ALA A 64 -0.31 16.95 -26.15
N ALA A 65 0.48 16.13 -25.45
CA ALA A 65 1.91 16.32 -25.27
C ALA A 65 2.64 14.98 -25.10
N VAL A 66 3.95 14.96 -25.42
CA VAL A 66 4.88 13.88 -25.09
C VAL A 66 6.10 14.45 -24.39
N ALA A 67 6.62 13.75 -23.38
CA ALA A 67 7.85 14.08 -22.67
C ALA A 67 8.87 12.94 -22.89
N LEU A 68 10.01 13.28 -23.49
CA LEU A 68 11.05 12.35 -23.94
C LEU A 68 12.34 12.58 -23.18
N THR A 69 13.05 11.51 -22.81
CA THR A 69 14.37 11.57 -22.18
C THR A 69 15.52 11.60 -23.19
N ARG A 70 15.21 11.82 -24.46
CA ARG A 70 16.15 12.02 -25.58
C ARG A 70 15.68 13.15 -26.48
N GLU A 71 16.56 13.60 -27.36
CA GLU A 71 16.17 14.52 -28.43
C GLU A 71 15.11 13.87 -29.35
N PRO A 72 14.04 14.61 -29.70
CA PRO A 72 13.05 14.15 -30.65
C PRO A 72 13.66 14.04 -32.06
N THR A 73 13.26 13.04 -32.81
CA THR A 73 13.64 12.89 -34.21
C THR A 73 12.92 13.92 -35.09
N ALA A 74 13.47 14.20 -36.29
CA ALA A 74 12.82 15.11 -37.27
C ALA A 74 11.38 14.62 -37.60
N ARG A 75 11.19 13.30 -37.71
CA ARG A 75 9.88 12.70 -37.99
C ARG A 75 8.88 12.91 -36.88
N GLU A 76 9.32 12.81 -35.62
CA GLU A 76 8.46 13.06 -34.44
C GLU A 76 8.04 14.54 -34.36
N LEU A 77 8.95 15.47 -34.69
CA LEU A 77 8.65 16.89 -34.71
C LEU A 77 7.67 17.25 -35.84
N GLU A 78 7.84 16.70 -37.06
CA GLU A 78 6.90 16.88 -38.16
C GLU A 78 5.50 16.39 -37.78
N LEU A 79 5.42 15.17 -37.22
CA LEU A 79 4.18 14.55 -36.79
C LEU A 79 3.51 15.35 -35.66
N ALA A 80 4.30 15.87 -34.73
CA ALA A 80 3.82 16.70 -33.63
C ALA A 80 3.18 18.00 -34.16
N VAL A 81 3.78 18.64 -35.14
CA VAL A 81 3.20 19.83 -35.79
C VAL A 81 1.90 19.49 -36.53
N GLU A 82 1.86 18.39 -37.29
CA GLU A 82 0.65 17.94 -38.00
C GLU A 82 -0.52 17.66 -37.04
N ARG A 83 -0.24 17.06 -35.88
CA ARG A 83 -1.23 16.65 -34.86
C ARG A 83 -1.49 17.71 -33.79
N GLY A 84 -0.72 18.80 -33.78
CA GLY A 84 -0.78 19.83 -32.76
C GLY A 84 -0.34 19.31 -31.38
N CYS A 85 0.52 18.29 -31.31
CA CYS A 85 1.07 17.72 -30.09
C CYS A 85 2.25 18.57 -29.60
N ALA A 86 2.37 18.81 -28.30
CA ALA A 86 3.55 19.41 -27.72
C ALA A 86 4.64 18.35 -27.46
N VAL A 87 5.91 18.71 -27.67
CA VAL A 87 7.05 17.81 -27.44
C VAL A 87 7.99 18.45 -26.43
N PHE A 88 8.17 17.78 -25.30
CA PHE A 88 9.16 18.13 -24.29
C PHE A 88 10.39 17.22 -24.35
N THR A 89 11.56 17.80 -24.09
CA THR A 89 12.75 17.05 -23.72
C THR A 89 13.00 17.23 -22.23
N VAL A 90 13.27 16.14 -21.54
CA VAL A 90 13.47 16.09 -20.10
C VAL A 90 14.74 15.32 -19.76
N ASP A 91 15.46 15.73 -18.73
CA ASP A 91 16.69 15.04 -18.30
C ASP A 91 16.38 13.72 -17.60
N ASP A 92 15.25 13.69 -16.84
CA ASP A 92 14.81 12.55 -16.04
C ASP A 92 13.28 12.48 -16.03
N ALA A 93 12.71 11.37 -16.51
CA ALA A 93 11.27 11.15 -16.58
C ALA A 93 10.62 11.05 -15.19
N GLU A 94 11.32 10.48 -14.20
CA GLU A 94 10.81 10.34 -12.84
C GLU A 94 10.77 11.70 -12.14
N GLY A 95 11.85 12.48 -12.21
CA GLY A 95 11.89 13.85 -11.68
C GLY A 95 10.86 14.77 -12.34
N PHE A 96 10.68 14.65 -13.66
CA PHE A 96 9.63 15.37 -14.40
C PHE A 96 8.24 15.02 -13.86
N LEU A 97 7.94 13.73 -13.67
CA LEU A 97 6.65 13.27 -13.18
C LEU A 97 6.38 13.72 -11.74
N LEU A 98 7.38 13.68 -10.87
CA LEU A 98 7.30 14.17 -9.48
C LEU A 98 7.04 15.68 -9.44
N ALA A 99 7.76 16.48 -10.22
CA ALA A 99 7.58 17.94 -10.28
C ALA A 99 6.18 18.32 -10.80
N LEU A 100 5.70 17.60 -11.83
CA LEU A 100 4.35 17.80 -12.37
C LEU A 100 3.27 17.47 -11.35
N ALA A 101 3.41 16.33 -10.65
CA ALA A 101 2.48 15.92 -9.61
C ALA A 101 2.48 16.89 -8.42
N HIS A 102 3.65 17.37 -8.00
CA HIS A 102 3.77 18.40 -6.97
C HIS A 102 3.03 19.69 -7.37
N ARG A 103 3.19 20.16 -8.61
CA ARG A 103 2.44 21.32 -9.12
C ARG A 103 0.94 21.09 -9.05
N TRP A 104 0.46 19.92 -9.53
CA TRP A 104 -0.96 19.59 -9.51
C TRP A 104 -1.51 19.51 -8.07
N ARG A 105 -0.78 18.83 -7.17
CA ARG A 105 -1.13 18.76 -5.74
C ARG A 105 -1.34 20.16 -5.15
N ARG A 106 -0.47 21.13 -5.45
CA ARG A 106 -0.60 22.50 -4.96
C ARG A 106 -1.80 23.24 -5.54
N ILE A 107 -2.16 22.97 -6.80
CA ILE A 107 -3.37 23.52 -7.43
C ILE A 107 -4.63 22.97 -6.77
N LEU A 108 -4.65 21.68 -6.39
CA LEU A 108 -5.78 21.07 -5.69
C LEU A 108 -6.03 21.75 -4.33
N GLY A 109 -4.99 22.20 -3.63
CA GLY A 109 -5.10 22.91 -2.34
C GLY A 109 -5.76 22.07 -1.22
N CYS A 110 -5.85 20.75 -1.41
CA CYS A 110 -6.51 19.82 -0.50
C CYS A 110 -5.59 19.36 0.63
N THR A 111 -6.17 18.77 1.68
CA THR A 111 -5.41 18.10 2.73
C THR A 111 -4.86 16.77 2.20
N VAL A 112 -3.59 16.48 2.51
CA VAL A 112 -2.93 15.25 2.11
C VAL A 112 -2.59 14.42 3.34
N VAL A 113 -2.93 13.12 3.28
CA VAL A 113 -2.55 12.11 4.28
C VAL A 113 -1.57 11.13 3.63
N GLY A 114 -0.34 11.07 4.14
CA GLY A 114 0.67 10.11 3.74
C GLY A 114 0.65 8.86 4.63
N ILE A 115 0.72 7.66 4.06
CA ILE A 115 0.72 6.41 4.82
C ILE A 115 1.89 5.55 4.41
N THR A 116 2.80 5.27 5.35
CA THR A 116 3.90 4.33 5.17
C THR A 116 3.94 3.29 6.29
N GLY A 117 4.84 2.34 6.18
CA GLY A 117 5.02 1.25 7.15
C GLY A 117 5.49 -0.04 6.47
N SER A 118 5.90 -1.02 7.24
CA SER A 118 6.26 -2.34 6.70
C SER A 118 5.01 -3.15 6.38
N ILE A 119 3.98 -3.07 7.24
CA ILE A 119 2.75 -3.87 7.17
C ILE A 119 1.56 -2.95 7.45
N GLY A 120 0.41 -3.22 6.83
CA GLY A 120 -0.85 -2.53 7.13
C GLY A 120 -1.10 -1.24 6.34
N LYS A 121 -0.16 -0.75 5.50
CA LYS A 121 -0.33 0.47 4.70
C LYS A 121 -1.64 0.52 3.91
N THR A 122 -1.84 -0.48 3.05
CA THR A 122 -3.02 -0.53 2.18
C THR A 122 -4.31 -0.69 2.97
N THR A 123 -4.31 -1.53 4.00
CA THR A 123 -5.49 -1.70 4.87
C THR A 123 -5.82 -0.40 5.60
N THR A 124 -4.83 0.28 6.19
CA THR A 124 -5.03 1.58 6.85
C THR A 124 -5.55 2.63 5.85
N LYS A 125 -4.97 2.67 4.64
CA LYS A 125 -5.41 3.55 3.55
C LYS A 125 -6.88 3.29 3.16
N ASP A 126 -7.27 2.04 2.97
CA ASP A 126 -8.62 1.68 2.56
C ASP A 126 -9.65 2.00 3.67
N ILE A 127 -9.31 1.69 4.93
CA ILE A 127 -10.15 2.04 6.08
C ILE A 127 -10.31 3.55 6.19
N LEU A 128 -9.21 4.30 6.15
CA LEU A 128 -9.23 5.76 6.24
C LEU A 128 -10.04 6.37 5.11
N ALA A 129 -9.84 5.92 3.88
CA ALA A 129 -10.58 6.40 2.72
C ALA A 129 -12.09 6.13 2.87
N GLY A 130 -12.47 4.95 3.39
CA GLY A 130 -13.87 4.62 3.66
C GLY A 130 -14.53 5.52 4.71
N VAL A 131 -13.81 5.86 5.78
CA VAL A 131 -14.28 6.81 6.80
C VAL A 131 -14.43 8.22 6.21
N LEU A 132 -13.38 8.71 5.58
CA LEU A 132 -13.34 10.09 5.07
C LEU A 132 -14.34 10.32 3.91
N ALA A 133 -14.60 9.31 3.08
CA ALA A 133 -15.55 9.39 1.97
C ALA A 133 -17.01 9.64 2.42
N ARG A 134 -17.31 9.45 3.70
CA ARG A 134 -18.64 9.81 4.26
C ARG A 134 -18.85 11.31 4.34
N ARG A 135 -17.77 12.06 4.33
CA ARG A 135 -17.79 13.51 4.62
C ARG A 135 -17.11 14.36 3.55
N PHE A 136 -16.12 13.81 2.87
CA PHE A 136 -15.25 14.52 1.93
C PHE A 136 -15.19 13.83 0.57
N ARG A 137 -14.85 14.61 -0.45
CA ARG A 137 -14.43 14.07 -1.76
C ARG A 137 -12.99 13.59 -1.65
N VAL A 138 -12.82 12.29 -1.50
CA VAL A 138 -11.53 11.63 -1.29
C VAL A 138 -10.99 11.09 -2.60
N HIS A 139 -9.71 11.31 -2.87
CA HIS A 139 -8.96 10.58 -3.88
C HIS A 139 -7.85 9.77 -3.20
N VAL A 140 -7.63 8.53 -3.64
CA VAL A 140 -6.81 7.57 -2.91
C VAL A 140 -5.91 6.77 -3.85
N THR A 141 -4.73 6.36 -3.38
CA THR A 141 -3.84 5.44 -4.11
C THR A 141 -4.56 4.17 -4.51
N GLY A 142 -4.66 3.92 -5.81
CA GLY A 142 -5.21 2.68 -6.38
C GLY A 142 -4.16 1.56 -6.41
N GLY A 143 -4.59 0.32 -6.17
CA GLY A 143 -3.72 -0.86 -6.29
C GLY A 143 -2.44 -0.73 -5.46
N ASN A 144 -1.30 -0.82 -6.14
CA ASN A 144 0.05 -0.69 -5.57
C ASN A 144 0.82 0.53 -6.12
N PHE A 145 0.13 1.59 -6.54
CA PHE A 145 0.74 2.81 -7.07
C PHE A 145 1.35 3.67 -5.95
N ASN A 146 2.27 3.08 -5.19
CA ASN A 146 2.85 3.65 -3.97
C ASN A 146 4.35 4.00 -4.08
N ASN A 147 4.94 3.88 -5.27
CA ASN A 147 6.34 4.19 -5.57
C ASN A 147 6.50 5.53 -6.30
N LEU A 148 7.75 5.87 -6.70
CA LEU A 148 8.12 7.13 -7.35
C LEU A 148 7.47 7.37 -8.73
N ILE A 149 6.77 6.39 -9.28
CA ILE A 149 5.97 6.51 -10.50
C ILE A 149 4.48 6.48 -10.17
N GLY A 150 4.03 5.50 -9.40
CA GLY A 150 2.62 5.26 -9.13
C GLY A 150 1.95 6.34 -8.28
N MET A 151 2.64 6.83 -7.23
CA MET A 151 2.07 7.89 -6.39
C MET A 151 1.91 9.22 -7.14
N PRO A 152 2.89 9.72 -7.92
CA PRO A 152 2.68 10.88 -8.78
C PRO A 152 1.53 10.73 -9.77
N LEU A 153 1.37 9.56 -10.40
CA LEU A 153 0.23 9.29 -11.28
C LEU A 153 -1.10 9.33 -10.52
N THR A 154 -1.14 8.83 -9.28
CA THR A 154 -2.31 8.97 -8.41
C THR A 154 -2.65 10.44 -8.17
N ILE A 155 -1.67 11.28 -7.83
CA ILE A 155 -1.90 12.72 -7.61
C ILE A 155 -2.42 13.38 -8.90
N LEU A 156 -1.81 13.07 -10.06
CA LEU A 156 -2.22 13.62 -11.36
C LEU A 156 -3.60 13.16 -11.80
N ALA A 157 -4.05 11.99 -11.37
CA ALA A 157 -5.40 11.48 -11.61
C ALA A 157 -6.47 12.14 -10.72
N ALA A 158 -6.09 12.78 -9.61
CA ALA A 158 -7.03 13.42 -8.72
C ALA A 158 -7.81 14.55 -9.41
N PRO A 159 -9.14 14.54 -9.39
CA PRO A 159 -9.96 15.58 -10.02
C PRO A 159 -9.92 16.89 -9.23
N ARG A 160 -10.20 18.03 -9.91
CA ARG A 160 -10.46 19.28 -9.22
C ARG A 160 -11.59 19.11 -8.21
N GLY A 161 -11.44 19.77 -7.08
CA GLY A 161 -12.42 19.66 -5.99
C GLY A 161 -12.21 18.46 -5.09
N THR A 162 -11.16 17.65 -5.28
CA THR A 162 -10.69 16.72 -4.25
C THR A 162 -10.41 17.48 -2.95
N GLU A 163 -10.96 17.00 -1.83
CA GLU A 163 -10.81 17.65 -0.51
C GLU A 163 -9.76 16.95 0.33
N VAL A 164 -9.59 15.64 0.15
CA VAL A 164 -8.56 14.85 0.81
C VAL A 164 -7.89 13.91 -0.19
N LEU A 165 -6.55 13.92 -0.21
CA LEU A 165 -5.72 12.92 -0.87
C LEU A 165 -5.19 11.93 0.18
N VAL A 166 -5.43 10.63 0.00
CA VAL A 166 -4.87 9.58 0.86
C VAL A 166 -3.85 8.79 0.04
N LEU A 167 -2.58 8.98 0.35
CA LEU A 167 -1.46 8.48 -0.45
C LEU A 167 -0.67 7.41 0.31
N GLU A 168 -0.63 6.19 -0.25
CA GLU A 168 0.26 5.14 0.21
C GLU A 168 1.68 5.42 -0.31
N MET A 169 2.69 5.36 0.57
CA MET A 169 4.10 5.60 0.27
C MET A 169 4.91 4.34 0.60
N GLY A 170 5.30 3.63 -0.44
CA GLY A 170 6.19 2.47 -0.39
C GLY A 170 7.63 2.87 -0.64
N MET A 171 8.57 1.97 -0.33
CA MET A 171 9.99 2.15 -0.61
C MET A 171 10.67 0.80 -0.79
N ASN A 172 11.76 0.79 -1.53
CA ASN A 172 12.75 -0.28 -1.59
C ASN A 172 14.10 0.18 -1.00
N SER A 173 14.39 1.46 -1.06
CA SER A 173 15.64 2.06 -0.60
C SER A 173 15.43 3.35 0.20
N ARG A 174 16.48 3.81 0.87
CA ARG A 174 16.48 5.11 1.55
C ARG A 174 16.38 6.25 0.53
N GLY A 175 15.72 7.34 0.94
CA GLY A 175 15.50 8.53 0.11
C GLY A 175 14.25 8.46 -0.76
N GLU A 176 13.63 7.29 -0.94
CA GLU A 176 12.40 7.18 -1.74
C GLU A 176 11.21 7.82 -1.03
N ILE A 177 11.04 7.57 0.28
CA ILE A 177 9.97 8.21 1.07
C ILE A 177 10.18 9.72 1.14
N GLU A 178 11.43 10.20 1.29
CA GLU A 178 11.73 11.63 1.26
C GLU A 178 11.26 12.28 -0.06
N ARG A 179 11.54 11.67 -1.20
CA ARG A 179 11.11 12.17 -2.52
C ARG A 179 9.60 12.15 -2.68
N LEU A 180 8.94 11.07 -2.22
CA LEU A 180 7.48 10.95 -2.24
C LEU A 180 6.82 12.00 -1.36
N THR A 181 7.30 12.20 -0.14
CA THR A 181 6.71 13.15 0.81
C THR A 181 6.93 14.59 0.37
N ARG A 182 8.10 14.94 -0.21
CA ARG A 182 8.34 16.26 -0.81
C ARG A 182 7.43 16.54 -2.00
N CYS A 183 7.10 15.53 -2.80
CA CYS A 183 6.13 15.65 -3.88
C CYS A 183 4.70 15.86 -3.36
N ALA A 184 4.31 15.11 -2.34
CA ALA A 184 2.94 15.08 -1.82
C ALA A 184 2.65 16.20 -0.80
N GLU A 185 3.64 16.68 -0.06
CA GLU A 185 3.52 17.62 1.06
C GLU A 185 2.35 17.25 2.01
N PRO A 186 2.40 16.08 2.70
CA PRO A 186 1.31 15.68 3.57
C PRO A 186 1.21 16.56 4.80
N SER A 187 -0.03 16.85 5.23
CA SER A 187 -0.27 17.54 6.50
C SER A 187 -0.49 16.55 7.65
N LEU A 188 -0.97 15.35 7.32
CA LEU A 188 -1.07 14.24 8.26
C LEU A 188 -0.32 13.05 7.69
N ALA A 189 0.33 12.29 8.55
CA ALA A 189 1.02 11.07 8.15
C ALA A 189 0.77 9.94 9.15
N VAL A 190 0.89 8.70 8.66
CA VAL A 190 0.82 7.48 9.45
C VAL A 190 2.03 6.61 9.15
N ILE A 191 2.73 6.14 10.19
CA ILE A 191 3.65 5.02 10.09
C ILE A 191 3.00 3.84 10.81
N THR A 192 2.54 2.84 10.05
CA THR A 192 1.72 1.75 10.60
C THR A 192 2.50 0.82 11.51
N LYS A 193 3.63 0.29 11.04
CA LYS A 193 4.52 -0.57 11.81
C LYS A 193 5.89 -0.68 11.16
N VAL A 194 6.95 -0.80 11.97
CA VAL A 194 8.32 -1.12 11.53
C VAL A 194 8.57 -2.63 11.69
N GLY A 195 8.43 -3.38 10.61
CA GLY A 195 8.70 -4.81 10.54
C GLY A 195 10.01 -5.12 9.82
N THR A 196 10.07 -6.31 9.20
CA THR A 196 11.23 -6.81 8.46
C THR A 196 11.12 -6.69 6.94
N SER A 197 10.04 -6.13 6.40
CA SER A 197 9.92 -5.89 4.96
C SER A 197 11.08 -5.03 4.44
N HIS A 198 11.69 -5.42 3.31
CA HIS A 198 12.85 -4.78 2.68
C HIS A 198 14.15 -4.86 3.52
N ILE A 199 14.23 -5.78 4.51
CA ILE A 199 15.41 -5.90 5.36
C ILE A 199 16.65 -6.31 4.56
N GLY A 200 16.48 -7.07 3.48
CA GLY A 200 17.55 -7.43 2.58
C GLY A 200 18.23 -6.25 1.89
N MET A 201 17.49 -5.17 1.66
CA MET A 201 17.99 -3.94 1.04
C MET A 201 18.55 -2.95 2.08
N LEU A 202 17.92 -2.86 3.25
CA LEU A 202 18.21 -1.86 4.28
C LEU A 202 19.11 -2.39 5.40
N GLY A 203 19.28 -3.71 5.51
CA GLY A 203 20.21 -4.39 6.41
C GLY A 203 19.75 -4.50 7.87
N SER A 204 18.90 -3.59 8.37
CA SER A 204 18.41 -3.66 9.75
C SER A 204 17.02 -3.01 9.92
N ARG A 205 16.31 -3.40 10.99
CA ARG A 205 15.02 -2.76 11.35
C ARG A 205 15.18 -1.29 11.72
N GLU A 206 16.33 -0.90 12.30
CA GLU A 206 16.61 0.51 12.59
C GLU A 206 16.72 1.32 11.30
N ASN A 207 17.39 0.80 10.27
CA ASN A 207 17.46 1.46 8.97
C ASN A 207 16.09 1.53 8.29
N ILE A 208 15.24 0.51 8.47
CA ILE A 208 13.83 0.54 8.02
C ILE A 208 13.06 1.65 8.74
N ALA A 209 13.25 1.79 10.06
CA ALA A 209 12.64 2.86 10.84
C ALA A 209 13.09 4.25 10.36
N ARG A 210 14.39 4.43 10.11
CA ARG A 210 14.97 5.69 9.56
C ARG A 210 14.36 6.02 8.19
N ALA A 211 14.31 5.03 7.29
CA ALA A 211 13.77 5.24 5.95
C ALA A 211 12.26 5.57 5.98
N LYS A 212 11.49 4.98 6.90
CA LYS A 212 10.06 5.34 7.06
C LYS A 212 9.88 6.71 7.70
N ALA A 213 10.78 7.10 8.60
CA ALA A 213 10.76 8.43 9.23
C ALA A 213 11.03 9.56 8.23
N GLU A 214 11.59 9.29 7.04
CA GLU A 214 11.72 10.26 5.94
C GLU A 214 10.37 10.90 5.54
N ILE A 215 9.24 10.30 5.92
CA ILE A 215 7.91 10.90 5.69
C ILE A 215 7.77 12.27 6.36
N VAL A 216 8.51 12.52 7.43
CA VAL A 216 8.54 13.78 8.17
C VAL A 216 9.14 14.93 7.33
N ASP A 217 10.11 14.63 6.44
CA ASP A 217 10.92 15.62 5.74
C ASP A 217 10.13 16.51 4.75
N GLY A 218 8.95 16.07 4.34
CA GLY A 218 8.06 16.83 3.42
C GLY A 218 6.73 17.23 4.04
N MET A 219 6.53 17.03 5.33
CA MET A 219 5.26 17.41 5.99
C MET A 219 5.10 18.93 6.10
N VAL A 220 3.89 19.39 5.89
CA VAL A 220 3.53 20.82 5.91
C VAL A 220 2.25 21.04 6.74
N PRO A 221 2.03 22.26 7.28
CA PRO A 221 0.75 22.60 7.92
C PRO A 221 -0.45 22.37 7.00
N VAL A 222 -1.63 22.16 7.59
CA VAL A 222 -2.88 22.05 6.85
C VAL A 222 -3.07 23.31 5.99
N PRO A 223 -3.37 23.17 4.68
CA PRO A 223 -3.53 24.33 3.79
C PRO A 223 -4.62 25.30 4.29
N GLN A 224 -4.41 26.61 4.17
CA GLN A 224 -5.34 27.63 4.65
C GLN A 224 -6.74 27.58 4.02
N GLY A 225 -6.85 27.04 2.82
CA GLY A 225 -8.13 26.87 2.11
C GLY A 225 -8.71 25.46 2.17
N ALA A 226 -8.10 24.54 2.95
CA ALA A 226 -8.56 23.17 3.04
C ALA A 226 -9.92 23.06 3.74
N THR A 227 -10.76 22.17 3.25
CA THR A 227 -12.09 21.87 3.85
C THR A 227 -12.01 20.76 4.90
N ALA A 228 -10.94 19.98 4.90
CA ALA A 228 -10.70 18.90 5.84
C ALA A 228 -9.52 19.26 6.77
N GLY A 229 -9.72 19.14 8.07
CA GLY A 229 -8.77 19.53 9.10
C GLY A 229 -8.85 21.03 9.43
N GLU A 230 -8.15 21.44 10.48
CA GLU A 230 -8.08 22.85 10.91
C GLU A 230 -7.03 23.59 10.07
N PRO A 231 -7.43 24.64 9.30
CA PRO A 231 -6.50 25.38 8.47
C PRO A 231 -5.33 25.99 9.28
N GLY A 232 -4.12 25.74 8.84
CA GLY A 232 -2.89 26.18 9.51
C GLY A 232 -2.46 25.33 10.70
N ALA A 233 -3.18 24.26 11.04
CA ALA A 233 -2.76 23.32 12.08
C ALA A 233 -1.38 22.71 11.76
N ALA A 234 -0.58 22.49 12.80
CA ALA A 234 0.73 21.85 12.66
C ALA A 234 0.63 20.45 12.02
N PRO A 235 1.67 20.01 11.29
CA PRO A 235 1.69 18.67 10.75
C PRO A 235 1.56 17.62 11.85
N LEU A 236 0.81 16.55 11.60
CA LEU A 236 0.55 15.47 12.56
C LEU A 236 1.08 14.12 12.06
N LEU A 237 1.91 13.46 12.85
CA LEU A 237 2.33 12.08 12.65
C LEU A 237 1.63 11.15 13.63
N VAL A 238 0.84 10.21 13.11
CA VAL A 238 0.20 9.15 13.92
C VAL A 238 1.08 7.91 13.90
N LEU A 239 1.41 7.41 15.08
CA LEU A 239 2.23 6.23 15.32
C LEU A 239 1.49 5.22 16.18
N THR A 240 1.80 3.93 16.04
CA THR A 240 1.30 2.93 16.99
C THR A 240 2.08 2.97 18.29
N GLY A 241 1.39 2.92 19.44
CA GLY A 241 2.03 2.84 20.75
C GLY A 241 2.84 1.56 20.99
N GLU A 242 2.51 0.49 20.26
CA GLU A 242 3.08 -0.86 20.45
C GLU A 242 4.40 -1.12 19.67
N ASP A 243 4.84 -0.22 18.81
CA ASP A 243 6.07 -0.43 18.05
C ASP A 243 7.29 0.05 18.83
N ALA A 244 8.27 -0.84 19.02
CA ALA A 244 9.52 -0.52 19.71
C ALA A 244 10.30 0.66 19.08
N PHE A 245 10.07 0.97 17.80
CA PHE A 245 10.68 2.10 17.11
C PHE A 245 9.88 3.41 17.22
N THR A 246 8.68 3.38 17.78
CA THR A 246 7.86 4.59 17.95
C THR A 246 8.58 5.70 18.73
N PRO A 247 9.21 5.46 19.91
CA PRO A 247 9.96 6.51 20.59
C PRO A 247 11.13 7.05 19.77
N PHE A 248 11.86 6.18 19.08
CA PHE A 248 12.96 6.56 18.21
C PHE A 248 12.51 7.48 17.06
N ILE A 249 11.41 7.13 16.38
CA ILE A 249 10.86 7.95 15.28
C ILE A 249 10.35 9.29 15.81
N ALA A 250 9.60 9.27 16.91
CA ALA A 250 9.03 10.45 17.53
C ALA A 250 10.09 11.45 17.99
N ASP A 251 11.11 10.96 18.74
CA ASP A 251 12.08 11.82 19.41
C ASP A 251 13.24 12.25 18.51
N THR A 252 13.58 11.43 17.51
CA THR A 252 14.70 11.72 16.62
C THR A 252 14.29 12.51 15.39
N PHE A 253 13.08 12.32 14.87
CA PHE A 253 12.64 12.89 13.58
C PHE A 253 11.44 13.83 13.73
N ALA A 254 10.32 13.38 14.30
CA ALA A 254 9.08 14.14 14.25
C ALA A 254 9.10 15.39 15.12
N ARG A 255 9.35 15.26 16.43
CA ARG A 255 9.34 16.38 17.37
C ARG A 255 10.38 17.45 17.05
N PRO A 256 11.65 17.10 16.68
CA PRO A 256 12.64 18.10 16.26
C PRO A 256 12.25 18.85 14.99
N ALA A 257 11.46 18.26 14.10
CA ALA A 257 10.91 18.89 12.90
C ALA A 257 9.65 19.73 13.17
N GLY A 258 9.18 19.83 14.41
CA GLY A 258 7.97 20.56 14.75
C GLY A 258 6.68 19.84 14.37
N VAL A 259 6.76 18.51 14.14
CA VAL A 259 5.59 17.68 13.81
C VAL A 259 4.98 17.16 15.10
N GLU A 260 3.67 17.36 15.26
CA GLU A 260 2.91 16.78 16.37
C GLU A 260 2.91 15.26 16.26
N VAL A 261 3.01 14.57 17.40
CA VAL A 261 2.96 13.09 17.43
C VAL A 261 1.76 12.64 18.24
N LEU A 262 0.90 11.82 17.64
CA LEU A 262 -0.24 11.19 18.29
C LEU A 262 -0.03 9.67 18.31
N LEU A 263 -0.18 9.05 19.49
CA LEU A 263 -0.12 7.61 19.64
C LEU A 263 -1.52 7.00 19.55
N ALA A 264 -1.63 5.92 18.78
CA ALA A 264 -2.89 5.20 18.58
C ALA A 264 -2.64 3.69 18.55
N GLY A 265 -3.40 2.91 19.31
CA GLY A 265 -3.17 1.46 19.42
C GLY A 265 -4.04 0.80 20.50
N PHE A 266 -3.41 0.01 21.38
CA PHE A 266 -4.10 -0.74 22.42
C PHE A 266 -3.64 -0.37 23.83
N GLU A 267 -2.59 0.46 23.95
CA GLU A 267 -2.03 0.83 25.23
C GLU A 267 -2.93 1.85 25.95
N GLU A 268 -2.88 1.85 27.28
CA GLU A 268 -3.72 2.73 28.11
C GLU A 268 -3.41 4.22 27.87
N LEU A 269 -2.18 4.53 27.51
CA LEU A 269 -1.69 5.88 27.26
C LEU A 269 -1.90 6.36 25.83
N ASP A 270 -2.38 5.48 24.92
CA ASP A 270 -2.68 5.88 23.56
C ASP A 270 -3.87 6.85 23.54
N ALA A 271 -3.73 7.93 22.78
CA ALA A 271 -4.76 8.97 22.65
C ALA A 271 -6.02 8.43 21.97
N VAL A 272 -5.85 7.56 20.96
CA VAL A 272 -6.93 6.80 20.33
C VAL A 272 -6.65 5.31 20.53
N ARG A 273 -7.58 4.59 21.13
CA ARG A 273 -7.30 3.20 21.52
C ARG A 273 -8.47 2.26 21.34
N ALA A 274 -8.15 1.01 21.00
CA ALA A 274 -9.09 -0.10 21.04
C ALA A 274 -8.88 -0.94 22.31
N SER A 275 -9.98 -1.50 22.82
CA SER A 275 -9.99 -2.44 23.95
C SER A 275 -11.09 -3.48 23.76
N ALA A 276 -11.08 -4.55 24.57
CA ALA A 276 -12.08 -5.62 24.55
C ALA A 276 -12.27 -6.22 23.12
N VAL A 277 -11.17 -6.54 22.44
CA VAL A 277 -11.20 -7.06 21.06
C VAL A 277 -11.57 -8.54 21.07
N GLU A 278 -12.73 -8.85 20.50
CA GLU A 278 -13.25 -10.20 20.31
C GLU A 278 -13.51 -10.45 18.82
N LEU A 279 -13.32 -11.67 18.35
CA LEU A 279 -13.63 -12.06 16.97
C LEU A 279 -14.93 -12.86 16.94
N ASP A 280 -15.79 -12.58 15.98
CA ASP A 280 -16.95 -13.43 15.67
C ASP A 280 -16.56 -14.70 14.89
N ASP A 281 -17.55 -15.55 14.58
CA ASP A 281 -17.33 -16.82 13.86
C ASP A 281 -16.82 -16.65 12.43
N GLU A 282 -16.96 -15.44 11.87
CA GLU A 282 -16.37 -15.06 10.57
C GLU A 282 -15.02 -14.36 10.71
N GLY A 283 -14.50 -14.22 11.93
CA GLY A 283 -13.21 -13.58 12.20
C GLY A 283 -13.24 -12.06 12.18
N ARG A 284 -14.42 -11.45 12.20
CA ARG A 284 -14.57 -9.99 12.24
C ARG A 284 -14.43 -9.50 13.68
N PRO A 285 -13.58 -8.48 13.92
CA PRO A 285 -13.36 -7.99 15.28
C PRO A 285 -14.48 -7.05 15.74
N HIS A 286 -14.95 -7.29 16.95
CA HIS A 286 -15.79 -6.41 17.78
C HIS A 286 -14.91 -5.80 18.86
N PHE A 287 -15.02 -4.50 19.12
CA PHE A 287 -14.17 -3.84 20.10
C PHE A 287 -14.74 -2.49 20.54
N ALA A 288 -14.30 -2.02 21.70
CA ALA A 288 -14.53 -0.67 22.15
C ALA A 288 -13.43 0.24 21.59
N LEU A 289 -13.80 1.32 20.91
CA LEU A 289 -12.91 2.36 20.40
C LEU A 289 -13.10 3.63 21.22
N LYS A 290 -12.02 4.11 21.82
CA LYS A 290 -11.97 5.42 22.50
C LYS A 290 -11.20 6.41 21.63
N LEU A 291 -11.83 7.55 21.32
CA LEU A 291 -11.24 8.66 20.59
C LEU A 291 -10.52 9.64 21.52
N GLU A 292 -9.72 10.54 20.95
CA GLU A 292 -8.90 11.54 21.67
C GLU A 292 -9.75 12.49 22.52
N ASP A 293 -10.94 12.87 22.09
CA ASP A 293 -11.88 13.73 22.81
C ASP A 293 -12.58 13.03 24.00
N GLY A 294 -12.25 11.74 24.22
CA GLY A 294 -12.85 10.89 25.25
C GLY A 294 -14.10 10.15 24.82
N THR A 295 -14.62 10.41 23.62
CA THR A 295 -15.77 9.66 23.07
C THR A 295 -15.42 8.18 22.95
N SER A 296 -16.33 7.30 23.39
CA SER A 296 -16.18 5.85 23.28
C SER A 296 -17.35 5.25 22.53
N ILE A 297 -17.06 4.33 21.62
CA ILE A 297 -18.06 3.59 20.83
C ILE A 297 -17.73 2.11 20.83
N ASP A 298 -18.77 1.27 20.89
CA ASP A 298 -18.67 -0.17 20.61
C ASP A 298 -18.91 -0.38 19.12
N THR A 299 -17.91 -0.90 18.44
CA THR A 299 -17.90 -1.03 16.98
C THR A 299 -17.42 -2.40 16.53
N MET A 300 -17.51 -2.65 15.23
CA MET A 300 -16.96 -3.83 14.56
C MET A 300 -16.37 -3.48 13.21
N LEU A 301 -15.42 -4.26 12.75
CA LEU A 301 -14.96 -4.20 11.36
C LEU A 301 -15.67 -5.27 10.53
N SER A 302 -16.09 -4.92 9.31
CA SER A 302 -16.59 -5.90 8.33
C SER A 302 -15.47 -6.74 7.69
N ILE A 303 -14.20 -6.44 8.02
CA ILE A 303 -13.00 -7.17 7.58
C ILE A 303 -12.43 -8.02 8.71
N THR A 304 -11.70 -9.06 8.35
CA THR A 304 -11.25 -10.08 9.29
C THR A 304 -9.92 -9.76 9.99
N GLY A 305 -9.69 -10.43 11.12
CA GLY A 305 -8.41 -10.47 11.80
C GLY A 305 -8.20 -9.38 12.85
N ARG A 306 -7.65 -9.77 14.00
CA ARG A 306 -7.33 -8.85 15.10
C ARG A 306 -6.38 -7.72 14.70
N GLN A 307 -5.44 -7.98 13.79
CA GLN A 307 -4.50 -6.96 13.29
C GLN A 307 -5.17 -5.84 12.49
N SER A 308 -6.39 -6.10 11.94
CA SER A 308 -7.17 -5.06 11.26
C SER A 308 -7.61 -3.95 12.22
N VAL A 309 -7.77 -4.28 13.52
CA VAL A 309 -8.09 -3.29 14.57
C VAL A 309 -6.96 -2.28 14.74
N ALA A 310 -5.70 -2.72 14.74
CA ALA A 310 -4.55 -1.79 14.83
C ALA A 310 -4.57 -0.77 13.68
N ASN A 311 -4.82 -1.25 12.44
CA ASN A 311 -4.94 -0.37 11.28
C ASN A 311 -6.16 0.57 11.39
N ALA A 312 -7.28 0.08 11.93
CA ALA A 312 -8.50 0.86 12.11
C ALA A 312 -8.33 1.97 13.16
N VAL A 313 -7.61 1.71 14.24
CA VAL A 313 -7.33 2.71 15.29
C VAL A 313 -6.46 3.84 14.73
N LEU A 314 -5.42 3.52 13.95
CA LEU A 314 -4.60 4.52 13.26
C LEU A 314 -5.43 5.35 12.27
N ALA A 315 -6.31 4.71 11.50
CA ALA A 315 -7.20 5.39 10.57
C ALA A 315 -8.21 6.28 11.30
N ALA A 316 -8.80 5.81 12.42
CA ALA A 316 -9.72 6.58 13.24
C ALA A 316 -9.07 7.83 13.84
N ALA A 317 -7.81 7.73 14.27
CA ALA A 317 -7.06 8.86 14.80
C ALA A 317 -6.91 9.98 13.76
N VAL A 318 -6.52 9.63 12.52
CA VAL A 318 -6.42 10.58 11.41
C VAL A 318 -7.80 11.15 11.05
N ALA A 319 -8.81 10.28 10.92
CA ALA A 319 -10.15 10.68 10.53
C ALA A 319 -10.80 11.66 11.53
N ALA A 320 -10.65 11.40 12.83
CA ALA A 320 -11.15 12.28 13.89
C ALA A 320 -10.47 13.67 13.83
N ARG A 321 -9.16 13.73 13.61
CA ARG A 321 -8.42 14.99 13.45
C ARG A 321 -8.83 15.76 12.19
N LEU A 322 -9.35 15.09 11.17
CA LEU A 322 -9.95 15.71 9.98
C LEU A 322 -11.43 16.05 10.16
N GLY A 323 -12.01 15.78 11.32
CA GLY A 323 -13.37 16.14 11.69
C GLY A 323 -14.43 15.07 11.42
N ALA A 324 -14.04 13.82 11.18
CA ALA A 324 -15.00 12.71 11.15
C ALA A 324 -15.58 12.47 12.54
N SER A 325 -16.88 12.28 12.63
CA SER A 325 -17.56 11.97 13.88
C SER A 325 -17.36 10.48 14.26
N ALA A 326 -17.61 10.15 15.53
CA ALA A 326 -17.64 8.77 16.00
C ALA A 326 -18.67 7.93 15.20
N GLU A 327 -19.79 8.52 14.80
CA GLU A 327 -20.81 7.87 13.97
C GLU A 327 -20.30 7.60 12.56
N ASP A 328 -19.59 8.55 11.93
CA ASP A 328 -18.96 8.35 10.61
C ASP A 328 -17.98 7.18 10.64
N ILE A 329 -17.17 7.10 11.72
CA ILE A 329 -16.19 6.04 11.94
C ILE A 329 -16.89 4.68 12.09
N ASP A 330 -17.88 4.57 12.99
CA ASP A 330 -18.61 3.31 13.23
C ASP A 330 -19.30 2.81 11.97
N GLN A 331 -20.04 3.67 11.29
CA GLN A 331 -20.75 3.31 10.07
C GLN A 331 -19.80 2.88 8.94
N ALA A 332 -18.66 3.54 8.81
CA ALA A 332 -17.66 3.14 7.82
C ALA A 332 -17.03 1.78 8.17
N PHE A 333 -16.66 1.56 9.43
CA PHE A 333 -16.07 0.30 9.89
C PHE A 333 -16.95 -0.92 9.62
N ARG A 334 -18.26 -0.76 9.79
CA ARG A 334 -19.26 -1.82 9.51
C ARG A 334 -19.49 -2.10 8.03
N ALA A 335 -19.03 -1.20 7.13
CA ALA A 335 -19.26 -1.27 5.69
C ALA A 335 -17.96 -1.21 4.86
N LEU A 336 -16.81 -1.58 5.46
CA LEU A 336 -15.53 -1.51 4.77
C LEU A 336 -15.48 -2.43 3.56
N ALA A 337 -14.93 -1.90 2.46
CA ALA A 337 -14.44 -2.67 1.33
C ALA A 337 -12.93 -2.41 1.23
N ILE A 338 -12.12 -3.44 1.38
CA ILE A 338 -10.67 -3.34 1.26
C ILE A 338 -10.18 -3.95 -0.06
N THR A 339 -8.98 -3.55 -0.47
CA THR A 339 -8.28 -4.17 -1.59
C THR A 339 -8.14 -5.68 -1.34
N GLY A 340 -8.64 -6.51 -2.22
CA GLY A 340 -8.75 -7.96 -2.07
C GLY A 340 -7.44 -8.71 -1.82
N ARG A 341 -7.56 -10.01 -1.51
CA ARG A 341 -6.45 -10.92 -1.19
C ARG A 341 -5.65 -10.51 0.06
N ARG A 342 -6.34 -9.91 1.06
CA ARG A 342 -5.78 -9.51 2.35
C ARG A 342 -6.63 -10.06 3.47
N GLN A 343 -6.40 -11.33 3.81
CA GLN A 343 -7.21 -12.13 4.74
C GLN A 343 -8.70 -12.16 4.35
N GLU A 344 -8.95 -12.16 3.07
CA GLU A 344 -10.29 -12.26 2.50
C GLU A 344 -10.83 -13.68 2.71
N ILE A 345 -12.01 -13.80 3.32
CA ILE A 345 -12.65 -15.09 3.48
C ILE A 345 -13.44 -15.44 2.22
N ARG A 346 -13.01 -16.50 1.53
CA ARG A 346 -13.65 -17.03 0.33
C ARG A 346 -14.16 -18.45 0.58
N ARG A 347 -14.98 -18.97 -0.32
CA ARG A 347 -15.45 -20.34 -0.30
C ARG A 347 -14.95 -21.08 -1.52
N ALA A 348 -14.29 -22.21 -1.28
CA ALA A 348 -13.94 -23.13 -2.35
C ALA A 348 -15.21 -23.81 -2.91
N ARG A 349 -15.12 -24.37 -4.13
CA ARG A 349 -16.23 -25.12 -4.76
C ARG A 349 -16.74 -26.28 -3.92
N CYS A 350 -15.88 -26.92 -3.15
CA CYS A 350 -16.24 -27.99 -2.20
C CYS A 350 -16.89 -27.46 -0.91
N GLY A 351 -16.90 -26.14 -0.69
CA GLY A 351 -17.43 -25.50 0.51
C GLY A 351 -16.37 -25.15 1.56
N ALA A 352 -15.10 -25.55 1.41
CA ALA A 352 -14.02 -25.22 2.31
C ALA A 352 -13.88 -23.70 2.49
N ARG A 353 -13.51 -23.27 3.71
CA ARG A 353 -13.16 -21.86 3.98
C ARG A 353 -11.73 -21.59 3.51
N ILE A 354 -11.56 -20.62 2.62
CA ILE A 354 -10.25 -20.15 2.16
C ILE A 354 -9.99 -18.77 2.80
N ILE A 355 -8.88 -18.65 3.52
CA ILE A 355 -8.35 -17.36 3.98
C ILE A 355 -7.35 -16.91 2.91
N ASP A 356 -7.82 -16.09 1.97
CA ASP A 356 -6.98 -15.57 0.89
C ASP A 356 -6.17 -14.36 1.39
N ASP A 357 -4.89 -14.58 1.65
CA ASP A 357 -3.90 -13.56 2.00
C ASP A 357 -2.69 -13.66 1.05
N SER A 358 -2.99 -13.95 -0.23
CA SER A 358 -2.01 -14.27 -1.26
C SER A 358 -1.38 -13.05 -1.95
N TYR A 359 -1.78 -11.83 -1.59
CA TYR A 359 -1.25 -10.63 -2.24
C TYR A 359 0.24 -10.42 -2.01
N ASN A 360 0.71 -10.51 -0.77
CA ASN A 360 2.12 -10.41 -0.39
C ASN A 360 2.36 -11.01 1.01
N ALA A 361 3.62 -11.27 1.35
CA ALA A 361 4.00 -11.82 2.63
C ALA A 361 5.19 -11.09 3.26
N SER A 362 5.19 -11.05 4.59
CA SER A 362 6.32 -10.79 5.46
C SER A 362 6.25 -11.75 6.65
N PRO A 363 7.34 -11.99 7.39
CA PRO A 363 7.31 -12.86 8.55
C PRO A 363 6.18 -12.54 9.53
N GLU A 364 6.02 -11.25 9.87
CA GLU A 364 5.02 -10.77 10.83
C GLU A 364 3.59 -10.90 10.29
N SER A 365 3.38 -10.61 9.01
CA SER A 365 2.05 -10.75 8.40
C SER A 365 1.65 -12.21 8.23
N THR A 366 2.62 -13.11 8.05
CA THR A 366 2.37 -14.55 7.98
C THR A 366 2.02 -15.11 9.35
N ALA A 367 2.70 -14.65 10.40
CA ALA A 367 2.34 -15.00 11.78
C ALA A 367 0.90 -14.54 12.12
N ALA A 368 0.52 -13.31 11.77
CA ALA A 368 -0.83 -12.80 11.98
C ALA A 368 -1.91 -13.58 11.21
N ALA A 369 -1.60 -14.06 10.00
CA ALA A 369 -2.53 -14.88 9.22
C ALA A 369 -2.70 -16.28 9.82
N LEU A 370 -1.63 -16.88 10.34
CA LEU A 370 -1.68 -18.15 11.09
C LEU A 370 -2.49 -18.01 12.39
N ASP A 371 -2.36 -16.87 13.08
CA ASP A 371 -3.17 -16.58 14.26
C ASP A 371 -4.66 -16.52 13.90
N LEU A 372 -5.02 -15.81 12.83
CA LEU A 372 -6.40 -15.77 12.36
C LEU A 372 -6.94 -17.16 12.04
N MET A 373 -6.18 -17.98 11.29
CA MET A 373 -6.58 -19.35 10.98
C MET A 373 -6.90 -20.16 12.24
N CYS A 374 -6.09 -20.00 13.30
CA CYS A 374 -6.30 -20.72 14.56
C CYS A 374 -7.46 -20.18 15.39
N MET A 375 -7.76 -18.88 15.32
CA MET A 375 -8.87 -18.24 16.04
C MET A 375 -10.23 -18.56 15.45
N LEU A 376 -10.28 -18.83 14.13
CA LEU A 376 -11.53 -19.18 13.48
C LEU A 376 -12.03 -20.56 13.92
N PRO A 377 -13.36 -20.72 14.13
CA PRO A 377 -13.93 -22.04 14.36
C PRO A 377 -13.63 -22.98 13.19
N ALA A 378 -13.03 -24.13 13.46
CA ALA A 378 -12.79 -25.17 12.49
C ALA A 378 -13.60 -26.42 12.83
N ARG A 379 -14.26 -26.98 11.83
CA ARG A 379 -14.97 -28.27 11.93
C ARG A 379 -14.13 -29.43 11.39
N GLY A 380 -13.33 -29.16 10.38
CA GLY A 380 -12.37 -30.06 9.75
C GLY A 380 -10.93 -29.62 9.96
N ARG A 381 -10.08 -29.91 8.98
CA ARG A 381 -8.64 -29.64 9.04
C ARG A 381 -8.33 -28.14 8.92
N ARG A 382 -7.26 -27.72 9.59
CA ARG A 382 -6.57 -26.45 9.36
C ARG A 382 -5.37 -26.70 8.46
N ILE A 383 -5.40 -26.16 7.26
CA ILE A 383 -4.37 -26.34 6.23
C ILE A 383 -3.67 -25.01 6.03
N ALA A 384 -2.35 -24.95 6.20
CA ALA A 384 -1.55 -23.77 5.94
C ALA A 384 -0.74 -23.93 4.65
N VAL A 385 -1.02 -23.12 3.63
CA VAL A 385 -0.26 -23.01 2.38
C VAL A 385 0.57 -21.76 2.44
N LEU A 386 1.88 -21.88 2.70
CA LEU A 386 2.80 -20.78 2.95
C LEU A 386 3.83 -20.68 1.83
N GLY A 387 3.78 -19.62 1.07
CA GLY A 387 4.75 -19.32 0.03
C GLY A 387 5.98 -18.58 0.56
N GLU A 388 7.03 -18.66 -0.22
CA GLU A 388 8.29 -17.96 0.01
C GLU A 388 8.10 -16.46 0.18
N ILE A 389 8.92 -15.83 1.04
CA ILE A 389 8.88 -14.41 1.36
C ILE A 389 10.04 -13.71 0.66
N GLY A 390 9.73 -12.71 -0.17
CA GLY A 390 10.72 -11.95 -0.92
C GLY A 390 11.44 -10.88 -0.10
N GLU A 391 12.50 -10.33 -0.68
CA GLU A 391 13.21 -9.13 -0.21
C GLU A 391 13.91 -9.27 1.16
N LEU A 392 14.16 -10.50 1.60
CA LEU A 392 14.81 -10.77 2.88
C LEU A 392 16.34 -10.78 2.81
N GLY A 393 16.92 -10.91 1.60
CA GLY A 393 18.38 -10.91 1.40
C GLY A 393 19.10 -11.95 2.26
N GLY A 394 20.15 -11.56 2.94
CA GLY A 394 20.95 -12.43 3.82
C GLY A 394 20.20 -12.98 5.04
N GLU A 395 19.04 -12.39 5.39
CA GLU A 395 18.20 -12.83 6.50
C GLU A 395 17.17 -13.91 6.07
N SER A 396 17.14 -14.28 4.79
CA SER A 396 16.12 -15.17 4.22
C SER A 396 16.00 -16.48 4.99
N ALA A 397 17.08 -17.25 5.13
CA ALA A 397 17.06 -18.55 5.81
C ALA A 397 16.56 -18.42 7.25
N ARG A 398 17.08 -17.46 8.00
CA ARG A 398 16.69 -17.22 9.39
C ARG A 398 15.22 -16.86 9.54
N LEU A 399 14.72 -15.94 8.70
CA LEU A 399 13.34 -15.44 8.79
C LEU A 399 12.33 -16.47 8.30
N HIS A 400 12.63 -17.24 7.25
CA HIS A 400 11.81 -18.37 6.81
C HIS A 400 11.78 -19.46 7.89
N GLY A 401 12.93 -19.77 8.52
CA GLY A 401 12.98 -20.70 9.64
C GLY A 401 12.10 -20.28 10.83
N LEU A 402 12.07 -18.99 11.17
CA LEU A 402 11.18 -18.46 12.21
C LEU A 402 9.69 -18.63 11.83
N VAL A 403 9.33 -18.40 10.56
CA VAL A 403 7.96 -18.62 10.08
C VAL A 403 7.58 -20.08 10.15
N GLY A 404 8.45 -21.00 9.73
CA GLY A 404 8.23 -22.43 9.83
C GLY A 404 8.06 -22.91 11.26
N ALA A 405 8.91 -22.43 12.19
CA ALA A 405 8.78 -22.72 13.62
C ALA A 405 7.47 -22.20 14.22
N TYR A 406 7.06 -20.99 13.80
CA TYR A 406 5.78 -20.40 14.24
C TYR A 406 4.58 -21.19 13.68
N ALA A 407 4.63 -21.61 12.42
CA ALA A 407 3.61 -22.47 11.83
C ALA A 407 3.48 -23.79 12.59
N ALA A 408 4.59 -24.43 12.97
CA ALA A 408 4.58 -25.64 13.77
C ALA A 408 3.94 -25.45 15.14
N ALA A 409 4.22 -24.29 15.82
CA ALA A 409 3.59 -23.97 17.10
C ALA A 409 2.06 -23.80 17.00
N LYS A 410 1.53 -23.50 15.81
CA LYS A 410 0.07 -23.42 15.53
C LYS A 410 -0.56 -24.77 15.23
N LYS A 411 0.24 -25.81 15.04
CA LYS A 411 -0.19 -27.21 14.82
C LYS A 411 -1.26 -27.33 13.72
N PRO A 412 -0.98 -26.86 12.49
CA PRO A 412 -1.90 -27.15 11.37
C PRO A 412 -1.97 -28.66 11.13
N ASP A 413 -3.13 -29.13 10.66
CA ASP A 413 -3.29 -30.53 10.25
C ASP A 413 -2.54 -30.87 8.95
N LEU A 414 -2.20 -29.83 8.16
CA LEU A 414 -1.33 -29.92 7.00
C LEU A 414 -0.62 -28.59 6.79
N LEU A 415 0.70 -28.62 6.62
CA LEU A 415 1.53 -27.50 6.21
C LEU A 415 2.10 -27.77 4.81
N VAL A 416 1.82 -26.87 3.87
CA VAL A 416 2.41 -26.88 2.52
C VAL A 416 3.30 -25.65 2.37
N CYS A 417 4.62 -25.86 2.29
CA CYS A 417 5.57 -24.79 1.98
C CYS A 417 5.77 -24.71 0.46
N VAL A 418 5.72 -23.49 -0.12
CA VAL A 418 5.69 -23.31 -1.58
C VAL A 418 6.80 -22.36 -2.04
N GLY A 419 7.65 -22.83 -2.95
CA GLY A 419 8.75 -22.07 -3.53
C GLY A 419 10.07 -22.84 -3.56
N GLY A 420 11.17 -22.10 -3.50
CA GLY A 420 12.54 -22.61 -3.50
C GLY A 420 13.17 -22.71 -2.11
N PRO A 421 14.42 -22.19 -1.95
CA PRO A 421 15.20 -22.37 -0.73
C PRO A 421 14.52 -21.84 0.55
N GLY A 422 13.75 -20.74 0.45
CA GLY A 422 13.03 -20.23 1.61
C GLY A 422 11.90 -21.14 2.07
N ALA A 423 11.21 -21.81 1.14
CA ALA A 423 10.19 -22.81 1.46
C ALA A 423 10.80 -24.05 2.11
N GLU A 424 11.98 -24.49 1.64
CA GLU A 424 12.74 -25.60 2.24
C GLU A 424 13.15 -25.30 3.68
N GLU A 425 13.62 -24.06 3.96
CA GLU A 425 13.95 -23.61 5.32
C GLU A 425 12.72 -23.54 6.24
N MET A 426 11.57 -23.06 5.75
CA MET A 426 10.31 -23.11 6.51
C MET A 426 9.94 -24.53 6.88
N LEU A 427 9.99 -25.45 5.90
CA LEU A 427 9.65 -26.85 6.08
C LEU A 427 10.59 -27.54 7.09
N ALA A 428 11.91 -27.35 6.91
CA ALA A 428 12.93 -27.90 7.80
C ALA A 428 12.73 -27.42 9.26
N ALA A 429 12.49 -26.14 9.45
CA ALA A 429 12.26 -25.58 10.78
C ALA A 429 10.94 -26.10 11.39
N ALA A 430 9.88 -26.26 10.60
CA ALA A 430 8.61 -26.79 11.09
C ALA A 430 8.76 -28.25 11.56
N ARG A 431 9.47 -29.09 10.83
CA ARG A 431 9.78 -30.46 11.21
C ARG A 431 10.67 -30.53 12.45
N LEU A 432 11.69 -29.69 12.53
CA LEU A 432 12.55 -29.57 13.71
C LEU A 432 11.74 -29.22 14.97
N MET A 433 10.69 -28.43 14.83
CA MET A 433 9.77 -28.04 15.90
C MET A 433 8.67 -29.06 16.20
N GLY A 434 8.68 -30.23 15.53
CA GLY A 434 7.86 -31.39 15.86
C GLY A 434 6.61 -31.59 14.99
N LEU A 435 6.52 -30.98 13.82
CA LEU A 435 5.55 -31.42 12.82
C LEU A 435 6.06 -32.66 12.11
N ASP A 436 5.22 -33.69 12.01
CA ASP A 436 5.55 -34.94 11.37
C ASP A 436 5.69 -34.81 9.84
N GLU A 437 6.43 -35.70 9.21
CA GLU A 437 6.69 -35.67 7.77
C GLU A 437 5.42 -35.87 6.93
N ASP A 438 4.48 -36.66 7.41
CA ASP A 438 3.20 -36.97 6.76
C ASP A 438 2.19 -35.82 6.74
N VAL A 439 2.38 -34.81 7.61
CA VAL A 439 1.58 -33.58 7.65
C VAL A 439 2.34 -32.35 7.12
N THR A 440 3.47 -32.53 6.43
CA THR A 440 4.29 -31.46 5.88
C THR A 440 4.68 -31.74 4.44
N LEU A 441 4.37 -30.82 3.52
CA LEU A 441 4.63 -30.94 2.09
C LEU A 441 5.47 -29.76 1.58
N LEU A 442 6.29 -30.05 0.56
CA LEU A 442 6.96 -29.03 -0.24
C LEU A 442 6.34 -29.01 -1.64
N ALA A 443 6.03 -27.85 -2.15
CA ALA A 443 5.57 -27.65 -3.52
C ALA A 443 6.38 -26.54 -4.19
N SER A 444 6.61 -26.67 -5.49
CA SER A 444 7.37 -25.69 -6.28
C SER A 444 6.51 -24.56 -6.83
N SER A 445 5.20 -24.74 -6.91
CA SER A 445 4.27 -23.77 -7.53
C SER A 445 2.83 -23.91 -7.01
N ALA A 446 2.00 -22.92 -7.32
CA ALA A 446 0.57 -22.91 -7.03
C ALA A 446 -0.17 -24.10 -7.69
N GLU A 447 0.21 -24.45 -8.92
CA GLU A 447 -0.37 -25.56 -9.67
C GLU A 447 -0.01 -26.91 -9.03
N GLU A 448 1.17 -27.02 -8.41
CA GLU A 448 1.53 -28.23 -7.66
C GLU A 448 0.74 -28.35 -6.36
N VAL A 449 0.52 -27.24 -5.65
CA VAL A 449 -0.37 -27.19 -4.48
C VAL A 449 -1.76 -27.69 -4.85
N ALA A 450 -2.33 -27.25 -5.98
CA ALA A 450 -3.64 -27.68 -6.44
C ALA A 450 -3.68 -29.19 -6.68
N ARG A 451 -2.65 -29.77 -7.34
CA ARG A 451 -2.56 -31.22 -7.54
C ARG A 451 -2.46 -32.02 -6.24
N LEU A 452 -1.77 -31.46 -5.24
CA LEU A 452 -1.54 -32.15 -3.97
C LEU A 452 -2.76 -32.15 -3.05
N ILE A 453 -3.54 -31.06 -3.01
CA ILE A 453 -4.57 -30.91 -1.97
C ILE A 453 -5.96 -30.57 -2.47
N ALA A 454 -6.16 -30.05 -3.70
CA ALA A 454 -7.47 -29.55 -4.13
C ALA A 454 -8.54 -30.67 -4.17
N GLY A 455 -8.16 -31.88 -4.59
CA GLY A 455 -9.07 -33.03 -4.68
C GLY A 455 -9.50 -33.61 -3.32
N ASP A 456 -8.73 -33.32 -2.27
CA ASP A 456 -8.95 -33.86 -0.92
C ASP A 456 -9.60 -32.83 0.03
N LEU A 457 -9.87 -31.61 -0.45
CA LEU A 457 -10.52 -30.57 0.36
C LEU A 457 -11.99 -30.94 0.61
N THR A 458 -12.43 -30.72 1.84
CA THR A 458 -13.81 -30.93 2.28
C THR A 458 -14.46 -29.60 2.71
N ALA A 459 -15.78 -29.58 2.78
CA ALA A 459 -16.54 -28.38 3.17
C ALA A 459 -16.22 -27.88 4.59
N ASP A 460 -15.69 -28.75 5.44
CA ASP A 460 -15.35 -28.44 6.84
C ASP A 460 -13.93 -27.88 7.01
N ASP A 461 -13.09 -27.99 5.97
CA ASP A 461 -11.68 -27.55 6.03
C ASP A 461 -11.55 -26.01 6.03
N THR A 462 -10.50 -25.54 6.70
CA THR A 462 -10.07 -24.13 6.65
C THR A 462 -8.65 -24.07 6.10
N VAL A 463 -8.46 -23.36 4.98
CA VAL A 463 -7.19 -23.23 4.27
C VAL A 463 -6.70 -21.81 4.32
N LEU A 464 -5.54 -21.59 4.91
CA LEU A 464 -4.81 -20.32 4.80
C LEU A 464 -3.91 -20.37 3.56
N VAL A 465 -3.99 -19.33 2.71
CA VAL A 465 -3.11 -19.18 1.53
C VAL A 465 -2.37 -17.86 1.65
N LYS A 466 -1.03 -17.94 1.84
CA LYS A 466 -0.20 -16.75 2.01
C LYS A 466 1.20 -16.92 1.42
N GLY A 467 1.64 -15.96 0.62
CA GLY A 467 2.98 -15.91 0.03
C GLY A 467 3.28 -14.56 -0.59
N SER A 468 4.53 -14.33 -0.93
CA SER A 468 4.89 -13.15 -1.72
C SER A 468 4.32 -13.24 -3.13
N ARG A 469 4.07 -12.08 -3.74
CA ARG A 469 3.41 -11.97 -5.05
C ARG A 469 4.07 -12.82 -6.14
N PHE A 470 5.41 -12.94 -6.13
CA PHE A 470 6.15 -13.70 -7.14
C PHE A 470 5.90 -15.23 -7.09
N VAL A 471 5.43 -15.76 -5.94
CA VAL A 471 5.06 -17.17 -5.80
C VAL A 471 3.76 -17.51 -6.53
N GLY A 472 2.87 -16.51 -6.70
CA GLY A 472 1.64 -16.64 -7.48
C GLY A 472 0.57 -17.54 -6.86
N LEU A 473 0.47 -17.61 -5.53
CA LEU A 473 -0.50 -18.45 -4.82
C LEU A 473 -1.97 -18.06 -5.05
N ASP A 474 -2.21 -16.87 -5.55
CA ASP A 474 -3.53 -16.45 -6.02
C ASP A 474 -4.12 -17.38 -7.09
N ARG A 475 -3.28 -18.01 -7.92
CA ARG A 475 -3.73 -18.99 -8.91
C ARG A 475 -4.34 -20.23 -8.26
N PHE A 476 -3.74 -20.72 -7.16
CA PHE A 476 -4.34 -21.81 -6.39
C PHE A 476 -5.71 -21.42 -5.82
N VAL A 477 -5.82 -20.21 -5.26
CA VAL A 477 -7.12 -19.70 -4.75
C VAL A 477 -8.17 -19.62 -5.87
N GLU A 478 -7.80 -19.09 -7.05
CA GLU A 478 -8.71 -19.00 -8.21
C GLU A 478 -9.11 -20.40 -8.73
N GLU A 479 -8.22 -21.38 -8.65
CA GLU A 479 -8.50 -22.75 -9.07
C GLU A 479 -9.48 -23.46 -8.14
N VAL A 480 -9.42 -23.24 -6.83
CA VAL A 480 -10.29 -23.95 -5.87
C VAL A 480 -11.60 -23.21 -5.57
N CYS A 481 -11.67 -21.91 -5.75
CA CYS A 481 -12.88 -21.08 -5.59
C CYS A 481 -13.63 -20.93 -6.89
#